data_8071245f3af96da52fba37b8844dbf3c
#
_entry.id   8071245f3af96da52fba37b8844dbf3c
#
_cell.length_a   1.000
_cell.length_b   1.000
_cell.length_c   1.000
_cell.angle_alpha   90.00
_cell.angle_beta   90.00
_cell.angle_gamma   90.00
#
_symmetry.space_group_name_H-M   'P 1'
#
loop_
_entity.id
_entity.type
_entity.pdbx_description
1 polymer ?
#
loop_
_entity_poly.entity_id
_entity_poly.type
_entity_poly.pdbx_seq_one_letter_code
_entity_poly.pdbx_strand_id
1 'polypeptide(L)'
;MPRICLLVTILLVIAIHCTRKEERIDNAREFIAQWNYDRALTEIISLRKEKDAEIQYLLGYCYLRKNEYAEALEYFRNSLNVDTTFKDSIIRSYNMLSQNAIKINEPERALFLYQEITKLVPEYEQASNLFLIGDLNYESNNSEAAIRAYTRALQIDSTSEEAKRAKPRLIESLAAVGNFELALSMGKVEYEKLKTAANLLLLSKIEMAMAVKHFEAGRLDSAEIYFGHIIANQEPKSMLDDAYYYTAEIYYVRGSYDTALEYYRKVVRLDPYQKGEMTKKAKERINEIKEKK
;
A
#
# COMPACT_ATOMS: atom_id res chain seq x y z
N MET A 1 -47.66 54.62 10.85
CA MET A 1 -47.53 53.71 12.00
C MET A 1 -47.52 52.18 11.64
N PRO A 2 -48.32 51.63 10.69
CA PRO A 2 -48.34 50.19 10.44
C PRO A 2 -47.04 49.62 9.90
N ARG A 3 -46.23 50.36 9.10
CA ARG A 3 -44.96 49.91 8.55
C ARG A 3 -43.84 49.73 9.58
N ILE A 4 -43.83 50.49 10.66
CA ILE A 4 -42.82 50.38 11.73
C ILE A 4 -43.14 49.18 12.60
N CYS A 5 -44.41 48.90 12.92
CA CYS A 5 -44.81 47.69 13.65
C CYS A 5 -44.43 46.39 12.86
N LEU A 6 -44.65 46.42 11.55
CA LEU A 6 -44.30 45.25 10.70
C LEU A 6 -42.79 45.01 10.68
N LEU A 7 -41.96 46.04 10.59
CA LEU A 7 -40.49 45.93 10.65
C LEU A 7 -40.00 45.40 12.01
N VAL A 8 -40.57 45.88 13.10
CA VAL A 8 -40.22 45.41 14.45
C VAL A 8 -40.63 43.96 14.67
N THR A 9 -41.79 43.51 14.18
CA THR A 9 -42.20 42.11 14.26
C THR A 9 -41.33 41.21 13.41
N ILE A 10 -40.93 41.64 12.22
CA ILE A 10 -40.00 40.86 11.35
C ILE A 10 -38.62 40.74 12.01
N LEU A 11 -38.08 41.83 12.59
CA LEU A 11 -36.82 41.81 13.31
C LEU A 11 -36.87 40.90 14.57
N LEU A 12 -37.98 40.92 15.30
CA LEU A 12 -38.18 40.02 16.46
C LEU A 12 -38.24 38.54 16.05
N VAL A 13 -38.95 38.23 14.97
CA VAL A 13 -39.03 36.84 14.45
C VAL A 13 -37.66 36.34 13.96
N ILE A 14 -36.90 37.21 13.29
CA ILE A 14 -35.53 36.90 12.86
C ILE A 14 -34.62 36.68 14.08
N ALA A 15 -34.69 37.53 15.09
CA ALA A 15 -33.90 37.41 16.31
C ALA A 15 -34.22 36.11 17.08
N ILE A 16 -35.49 35.75 17.20
CA ILE A 16 -35.93 34.50 17.84
C ILE A 16 -35.49 33.29 17.01
N HIS A 17 -35.50 33.39 15.71
CA HIS A 17 -35.04 32.31 14.83
C HIS A 17 -33.52 32.10 14.95
N CYS A 18 -32.73 33.18 14.97
CA CYS A 18 -31.29 33.13 15.17
C CYS A 18 -30.91 32.56 16.54
N THR A 19 -31.53 33.01 17.62
CA THR A 19 -31.24 32.47 18.96
C THR A 19 -31.57 30.98 19.08
N ARG A 20 -32.67 30.52 18.50
CA ARG A 20 -33.04 29.11 18.44
C ARG A 20 -32.08 28.27 17.61
N LYS A 21 -31.55 28.82 16.54
CA LYS A 21 -30.57 28.15 15.70
C LYS A 21 -29.24 27.93 16.45
N GLU A 22 -28.73 28.98 17.08
CA GLU A 22 -27.49 28.93 17.85
C GLU A 22 -27.59 27.98 19.03
N GLU A 23 -28.67 28.01 19.78
CA GLU A 23 -28.94 27.05 20.86
C GLU A 23 -28.88 25.59 20.37
N ARG A 24 -29.44 25.30 19.21
CA ARG A 24 -29.41 23.93 18.64
C ARG A 24 -28.01 23.52 18.21
N ILE A 25 -27.22 24.43 17.66
CA ILE A 25 -25.82 24.17 17.31
C ILE A 25 -25.01 23.89 18.59
N ASP A 26 -25.20 24.67 19.64
CA ASP A 26 -24.50 24.49 20.91
C ASP A 26 -24.89 23.17 21.58
N ASN A 27 -26.19 22.82 21.60
CA ASN A 27 -26.65 21.52 22.07
C ASN A 27 -26.02 20.36 21.29
N ALA A 28 -25.93 20.50 19.97
CA ALA A 28 -25.30 19.51 19.14
C ALA A 28 -23.79 19.35 19.45
N ARG A 29 -23.07 20.44 19.66
CA ARG A 29 -21.66 20.43 20.09
C ARG A 29 -21.48 19.72 21.43
N GLU A 30 -22.39 20.00 22.39
CA GLU A 30 -22.39 19.36 23.70
C GLU A 30 -22.64 17.85 23.58
N PHE A 31 -23.63 17.41 22.81
CA PHE A 31 -23.89 15.99 22.56
C PHE A 31 -22.74 15.30 21.82
N ILE A 32 -22.07 15.99 20.90
CA ILE A 32 -20.85 15.47 20.23
C ILE A 32 -19.73 15.28 21.26
N ALA A 33 -19.53 16.21 22.18
CA ALA A 33 -18.54 16.09 23.26
C ALA A 33 -18.84 14.92 24.19
N GLN A 34 -20.11 14.57 24.36
CA GLN A 34 -20.61 13.41 25.12
C GLN A 34 -20.65 12.12 24.28
N TRP A 35 -20.18 12.14 23.04
CA TRP A 35 -20.18 11.00 22.09
C TRP A 35 -21.58 10.51 21.70
N ASN A 36 -22.61 11.35 21.92
CA ASN A 36 -24.00 11.04 21.62
C ASN A 36 -24.41 11.63 20.26
N TYR A 37 -23.95 10.97 19.21
CA TYR A 37 -24.12 11.47 17.83
C TYR A 37 -25.58 11.44 17.36
N ASP A 38 -26.41 10.53 17.86
CA ASP A 38 -27.83 10.47 17.50
C ASP A 38 -28.60 11.66 18.05
N ARG A 39 -28.33 12.08 19.30
CA ARG A 39 -28.93 13.29 19.86
C ARG A 39 -28.40 14.53 19.16
N ALA A 40 -27.11 14.61 18.86
CA ALA A 40 -26.56 15.71 18.10
C ALA A 40 -27.25 15.86 16.74
N LEU A 41 -27.45 14.76 16.00
CA LEU A 41 -28.19 14.77 14.74
C LEU A 41 -29.62 15.24 14.92
N THR A 42 -30.33 14.81 15.98
CA THR A 42 -31.71 15.25 16.26
C THR A 42 -31.80 16.75 16.39
N GLU A 43 -30.82 17.39 17.02
CA GLU A 43 -30.76 18.84 17.16
C GLU A 43 -30.61 19.57 15.83
N ILE A 44 -29.71 19.13 14.96
CA ILE A 44 -29.30 19.91 13.78
C ILE A 44 -29.86 19.41 12.43
N ILE A 45 -30.44 18.21 12.34
CA ILE A 45 -30.92 17.65 11.06
C ILE A 45 -32.01 18.52 10.41
N SER A 46 -32.82 19.21 11.18
CA SER A 46 -33.83 20.13 10.65
C SER A 46 -33.21 21.34 9.96
N LEU A 47 -31.95 21.67 10.28
CA LEU A 47 -31.19 22.80 9.74
C LEU A 47 -30.37 22.38 8.50
N ARG A 48 -30.44 21.11 8.05
CA ARG A 48 -29.62 20.57 6.96
C ARG A 48 -29.67 21.31 5.62
N LYS A 49 -30.73 22.07 5.39
CA LYS A 49 -30.91 22.89 4.17
C LYS A 49 -30.29 24.27 4.26
N GLU A 50 -29.84 24.67 5.44
CA GLU A 50 -29.20 25.97 5.61
C GLU A 50 -27.80 25.95 4.99
N LYS A 51 -27.47 27.07 4.33
CA LYS A 51 -26.12 27.31 3.78
C LYS A 51 -25.20 27.83 4.89
N ASP A 52 -24.96 26.99 5.88
CA ASP A 52 -24.13 27.29 7.04
C ASP A 52 -23.04 26.21 7.11
N ALA A 53 -21.78 26.60 7.00
CA ALA A 53 -20.65 25.69 6.91
C ALA A 53 -20.48 24.85 8.17
N GLU A 54 -20.77 25.42 9.33
CA GLU A 54 -20.66 24.74 10.61
C GLU A 54 -21.73 23.67 10.78
N ILE A 55 -22.98 23.97 10.45
CA ILE A 55 -24.05 22.97 10.49
C ILE A 55 -23.73 21.80 9.57
N GLN A 56 -23.26 22.08 8.36
CA GLN A 56 -22.88 21.06 7.42
C GLN A 56 -21.69 20.24 7.95
N TYR A 57 -20.69 20.88 8.56
CA TYR A 57 -19.57 20.20 9.20
C TYR A 57 -20.02 19.28 10.34
N LEU A 58 -20.86 19.77 11.26
CA LEU A 58 -21.34 19.00 12.40
C LEU A 58 -22.20 17.80 11.97
N LEU A 59 -23.06 17.96 10.96
CA LEU A 59 -23.78 16.85 10.34
C LEU A 59 -22.82 15.81 9.76
N GLY A 60 -21.86 16.25 8.93
CA GLY A 60 -20.86 15.37 8.36
C GLY A 60 -20.05 14.63 9.43
N TYR A 61 -19.67 15.34 10.51
CA TYR A 61 -18.94 14.73 11.62
C TYR A 61 -19.76 13.65 12.33
N CYS A 62 -21.03 13.91 12.64
CA CYS A 62 -21.90 12.93 13.27
C CYS A 62 -22.08 11.67 12.40
N TYR A 63 -22.34 11.84 11.11
CA TYR A 63 -22.46 10.73 10.17
C TYR A 63 -21.15 9.94 10.04
N LEU A 64 -20.01 10.64 9.96
CA LEU A 64 -18.70 10.00 9.94
C LEU A 64 -18.46 9.12 11.17
N ARG A 65 -18.84 9.62 12.37
CA ARG A 65 -18.70 8.88 13.63
C ARG A 65 -19.63 7.67 13.74
N LYS A 66 -20.73 7.70 13.01
CA LYS A 66 -21.67 6.58 12.87
C LYS A 66 -21.29 5.59 11.76
N ASN A 67 -20.19 5.83 11.04
CA ASN A 67 -19.75 5.06 9.86
C ASN A 67 -20.70 5.18 8.65
N GLU A 68 -21.51 6.20 8.60
CA GLU A 68 -22.39 6.57 7.49
C GLU A 68 -21.59 7.50 6.54
N TYR A 69 -20.68 6.88 5.76
CA TYR A 69 -19.62 7.62 5.05
C TYR A 69 -20.11 8.40 3.85
N ALA A 70 -21.15 7.93 3.17
CA ALA A 70 -21.71 8.61 2.01
C ALA A 70 -22.34 9.95 2.40
N GLU A 71 -23.14 9.94 3.48
CA GLU A 71 -23.76 11.11 4.06
C GLU A 71 -22.69 12.07 4.62
N ALA A 72 -21.70 11.55 5.31
CA ALA A 72 -20.60 12.35 5.82
C ALA A 72 -19.87 13.09 4.70
N LEU A 73 -19.58 12.41 3.58
CA LEU A 73 -18.90 12.98 2.43
C LEU A 73 -19.72 14.12 1.80
N GLU A 74 -21.03 13.94 1.66
CA GLU A 74 -21.95 14.94 1.11
C GLU A 74 -21.96 16.20 1.98
N TYR A 75 -22.17 16.05 3.29
CA TYR A 75 -22.21 17.18 4.21
C TYR A 75 -20.87 17.91 4.33
N PHE A 76 -19.75 17.20 4.32
CA PHE A 76 -18.43 17.84 4.30
C PHE A 76 -18.17 18.61 3.01
N ARG A 77 -18.60 18.11 1.84
CA ARG A 77 -18.55 18.90 0.60
C ARG A 77 -19.39 20.17 0.70
N ASN A 78 -20.58 20.06 1.25
CA ASN A 78 -21.44 21.23 1.45
C ASN A 78 -20.79 22.25 2.39
N SER A 79 -20.16 21.80 3.48
CA SER A 79 -19.39 22.66 4.39
C SER A 79 -18.27 23.40 3.65
N LEU A 80 -17.42 22.68 2.91
CA LEU A 80 -16.30 23.26 2.17
C LEU A 80 -16.72 24.19 1.02
N ASN A 81 -17.90 23.96 0.43
CA ASN A 81 -18.46 24.85 -0.58
C ASN A 81 -18.92 26.20 0.01
N VAL A 82 -19.24 26.23 1.30
CA VAL A 82 -19.66 27.46 2.02
C VAL A 82 -18.44 28.14 2.64
N ASP A 83 -17.60 27.41 3.33
CA ASP A 83 -16.42 27.93 4.02
C ASP A 83 -15.30 26.88 4.10
N THR A 84 -14.17 27.18 3.48
CA THR A 84 -12.99 26.31 3.44
C THR A 84 -12.23 26.26 4.76
N THR A 85 -12.54 27.09 5.76
CA THR A 85 -11.88 27.08 7.08
C THR A 85 -12.11 25.76 7.83
N PHE A 86 -13.16 24.99 7.50
CA PHE A 86 -13.43 23.67 8.06
C PHE A 86 -12.56 22.55 7.50
N LYS A 87 -11.77 22.82 6.46
CA LYS A 87 -10.91 21.83 5.79
C LYS A 87 -10.02 21.05 6.77
N ASP A 88 -9.28 21.77 7.62
CA ASP A 88 -8.38 21.14 8.59
C ASP A 88 -9.11 20.32 9.65
N SER A 89 -10.32 20.74 10.02
CA SER A 89 -11.16 20.00 10.97
C SER A 89 -11.68 18.70 10.37
N ILE A 90 -12.07 18.72 9.10
CA ILE A 90 -12.47 17.52 8.34
C ILE A 90 -11.30 16.56 8.22
N ILE A 91 -10.14 17.06 7.81
CA ILE A 91 -8.90 16.25 7.72
C ILE A 91 -8.58 15.57 9.06
N ARG A 92 -8.59 16.34 10.16
CA ARG A 92 -8.34 15.77 11.51
C ARG A 92 -9.34 14.69 11.88
N SER A 93 -10.62 14.86 11.53
CA SER A 93 -11.67 13.88 11.82
C SER A 93 -11.44 12.53 11.14
N TYR A 94 -11.10 12.54 9.86
CA TYR A 94 -10.76 11.33 9.10
C TYR A 94 -9.47 10.70 9.61
N ASN A 95 -8.42 11.49 9.85
CA ASN A 95 -7.14 10.98 10.33
C ASN A 95 -7.27 10.28 11.68
N MET A 96 -8.04 10.87 12.60
CA MET A 96 -8.28 10.26 13.92
C MET A 96 -8.94 8.87 13.78
N LEU A 97 -9.94 8.74 12.90
CA LEU A 97 -10.60 7.47 12.66
C LEU A 97 -9.70 6.47 11.96
N SER A 98 -8.91 6.93 10.98
CA SER A 98 -7.96 6.08 10.27
C SER A 98 -6.88 5.53 11.21
N GLN A 99 -6.33 6.38 12.07
CA GLN A 99 -5.35 5.95 13.08
C GLN A 99 -5.95 4.97 14.09
N ASN A 100 -7.22 5.17 14.50
CA ASN A 100 -7.91 4.23 15.36
C ASN A 100 -8.11 2.89 14.64
N ALA A 101 -8.52 2.89 13.38
CA ALA A 101 -8.68 1.68 12.58
C ALA A 101 -7.36 0.87 12.52
N ILE A 102 -6.23 1.55 12.32
CA ILE A 102 -4.90 0.89 12.37
C ILE A 102 -4.64 0.26 13.74
N LYS A 103 -4.90 1.00 14.82
CA LYS A 103 -4.65 0.52 16.20
C LYS A 103 -5.47 -0.71 16.56
N ILE A 104 -6.67 -0.84 16.03
CA ILE A 104 -7.55 -2.01 16.25
C ILE A 104 -7.41 -3.09 15.17
N ASN A 105 -6.36 -2.98 14.35
CA ASN A 105 -6.02 -3.91 13.27
C ASN A 105 -7.11 -4.03 12.18
N GLU A 106 -7.69 -2.89 11.79
CA GLU A 106 -8.62 -2.74 10.66
C GLU A 106 -7.98 -1.90 9.53
N PRO A 107 -6.91 -2.38 8.88
CA PRO A 107 -6.14 -1.59 7.92
C PRO A 107 -6.94 -1.21 6.67
N GLU A 108 -7.84 -2.08 6.21
CA GLU A 108 -8.71 -1.82 5.05
C GLU A 108 -9.66 -0.63 5.31
N ARG A 109 -10.16 -0.52 6.54
CA ARG A 109 -10.97 0.63 6.97
C ARG A 109 -10.14 1.92 6.99
N ALA A 110 -8.91 1.85 7.46
CA ALA A 110 -8.00 3.00 7.42
C ALA A 110 -7.75 3.44 5.97
N LEU A 111 -7.49 2.50 5.07
CA LEU A 111 -7.33 2.76 3.64
C LEU A 111 -8.57 3.44 3.04
N PHE A 112 -9.76 2.90 3.32
CA PHE A 112 -11.02 3.48 2.87
C PHE A 112 -11.15 4.94 3.33
N LEU A 113 -10.90 5.23 4.61
CA LEU A 113 -10.98 6.58 5.17
C LEU A 113 -9.98 7.55 4.53
N TYR A 114 -8.77 7.10 4.21
CA TYR A 114 -7.80 7.91 3.46
C TYR A 114 -8.24 8.18 2.03
N GLN A 115 -8.87 7.22 1.36
CA GLN A 115 -9.42 7.42 0.03
C GLN A 115 -10.60 8.41 0.04
N GLU A 116 -11.44 8.37 1.06
CA GLU A 116 -12.56 9.32 1.21
C GLU A 116 -12.06 10.76 1.41
N ILE A 117 -11.03 10.96 2.24
CA ILE A 117 -10.48 12.30 2.44
C ILE A 117 -9.84 12.86 1.17
N THR A 118 -9.19 12.04 0.35
CA THR A 118 -8.60 12.51 -0.92
C THR A 118 -9.64 12.89 -1.96
N LYS A 119 -10.88 12.38 -1.86
CA LYS A 119 -12.00 12.85 -2.68
C LYS A 119 -12.49 14.23 -2.30
N LEU A 120 -12.35 14.61 -1.00
CA LEU A 120 -12.72 15.94 -0.49
C LEU A 120 -11.60 16.96 -0.68
N VAL A 121 -10.38 16.53 -0.47
CA VAL A 121 -9.18 17.37 -0.46
C VAL A 121 -8.10 16.67 -1.29
N PRO A 122 -8.15 16.79 -2.64
CA PRO A 122 -7.23 16.09 -3.52
C PRO A 122 -5.75 16.42 -3.28
N GLU A 123 -5.45 17.62 -2.79
CA GLU A 123 -4.10 18.05 -2.43
C GLU A 123 -3.61 17.48 -1.10
N TYR A 124 -4.45 16.75 -0.38
CA TYR A 124 -4.09 16.09 0.87
C TYR A 124 -3.39 14.76 0.58
N GLU A 125 -2.14 14.87 0.15
CA GLU A 125 -1.26 13.71 0.02
C GLU A 125 -0.17 13.78 1.10
N GLN A 126 -0.17 12.80 2.00
CA GLN A 126 0.89 12.62 2.98
C GLN A 126 1.64 11.32 2.69
N ALA A 127 2.97 11.38 2.72
CA ALA A 127 3.80 10.21 2.48
C ALA A 127 3.43 9.03 3.40
N SER A 128 3.17 9.29 4.69
CA SER A 128 2.77 8.25 5.66
C SER A 128 1.50 7.50 5.26
N ASN A 129 0.49 8.21 4.73
CA ASN A 129 -0.75 7.60 4.26
C ASN A 129 -0.51 6.74 3.02
N LEU A 130 0.31 7.25 2.09
CA LEU A 130 0.67 6.54 0.87
C LEU A 130 1.54 5.30 1.16
N PHE A 131 2.45 5.37 2.14
CA PHE A 131 3.19 4.19 2.59
C PHE A 131 2.25 3.12 3.15
N LEU A 132 1.27 3.52 3.98
CA LEU A 132 0.28 2.57 4.50
C LEU A 132 -0.56 1.97 3.36
N ILE A 133 -1.02 2.78 2.40
CA ILE A 133 -1.73 2.28 1.21
C ILE A 133 -0.87 1.28 0.44
N GLY A 134 0.41 1.58 0.29
CA GLY A 134 1.38 0.69 -0.32
C GLY A 134 1.51 -0.63 0.43
N ASP A 135 1.66 -0.58 1.75
CA ASP A 135 1.80 -1.74 2.62
C ASP A 135 0.57 -2.67 2.52
N LEU A 136 -0.64 -2.12 2.61
CA LEU A 136 -1.88 -2.87 2.52
C LEU A 136 -2.06 -3.55 1.15
N ASN A 137 -1.74 -2.83 0.06
CA ASN A 137 -1.80 -3.42 -1.27
C ASN A 137 -0.73 -4.48 -1.48
N TYR A 138 0.48 -4.29 -0.92
CA TYR A 138 1.55 -5.29 -0.96
C TYR A 138 1.13 -6.58 -0.23
N GLU A 139 0.59 -6.47 0.98
CA GLU A 139 0.12 -7.60 1.78
C GLU A 139 -1.06 -8.34 1.13
N SER A 140 -1.89 -7.62 0.38
CA SER A 140 -2.99 -8.19 -0.43
C SER A 140 -2.55 -8.70 -1.81
N ASN A 141 -1.25 -8.72 -2.10
CA ASN A 141 -0.68 -9.09 -3.41
C ASN A 141 -1.19 -8.23 -4.59
N ASN A 142 -1.68 -7.02 -4.32
CA ASN A 142 -2.05 -6.05 -5.34
C ASN A 142 -0.83 -5.20 -5.73
N SER A 143 0.11 -5.84 -6.44
CA SER A 143 1.41 -5.26 -6.74
C SER A 143 1.34 -3.94 -7.51
N GLU A 144 0.41 -3.80 -8.47
CA GLU A 144 0.27 -2.56 -9.24
C GLU A 144 -0.16 -1.37 -8.38
N ALA A 145 -1.12 -1.57 -7.46
CA ALA A 145 -1.55 -0.52 -6.55
C ALA A 145 -0.46 -0.21 -5.50
N ALA A 146 0.27 -1.22 -5.02
CA ALA A 146 1.42 -1.04 -4.15
C ALA A 146 2.52 -0.19 -4.82
N ILE A 147 2.86 -0.49 -6.09
CA ILE A 147 3.84 0.29 -6.88
C ILE A 147 3.43 1.76 -6.97
N ARG A 148 2.17 2.03 -7.35
CA ARG A 148 1.68 3.42 -7.46
C ARG A 148 1.81 4.17 -6.13
N ALA A 149 1.36 3.55 -5.04
CA ALA A 149 1.37 4.17 -3.72
C ALA A 149 2.79 4.41 -3.20
N TYR A 150 3.66 3.40 -3.24
CA TYR A 150 5.06 3.55 -2.81
C TYR A 150 5.84 4.55 -3.66
N THR A 151 5.67 4.51 -4.98
CA THR A 151 6.35 5.46 -5.87
C THR A 151 5.97 6.89 -5.51
N ARG A 152 4.68 7.17 -5.30
CA ARG A 152 4.21 8.49 -4.93
C ARG A 152 4.69 8.89 -3.52
N ALA A 153 4.63 7.97 -2.56
CA ALA A 153 5.12 8.21 -1.20
C ALA A 153 6.61 8.59 -1.18
N LEU A 154 7.44 7.84 -1.93
CA LEU A 154 8.88 8.07 -2.03
C LEU A 154 9.27 9.36 -2.77
N GLN A 155 8.40 9.89 -3.63
CA GLN A 155 8.57 11.23 -4.21
C GLN A 155 8.38 12.35 -3.18
N ILE A 156 7.50 12.14 -2.19
CA ILE A 156 7.21 13.11 -1.12
C ILE A 156 8.25 12.98 0.00
N ASP A 157 8.53 11.76 0.41
CA ASP A 157 9.51 11.44 1.46
C ASP A 157 10.28 10.16 1.10
N SER A 158 11.58 10.30 0.89
CA SER A 158 12.48 9.18 0.53
C SER A 158 13.40 8.75 1.67
N THR A 159 13.29 9.36 2.87
CA THR A 159 14.29 9.26 3.94
C THR A 159 13.77 8.68 5.25
N SER A 160 12.47 8.75 5.52
CA SER A 160 11.83 8.22 6.74
C SER A 160 12.05 6.71 6.93
N GLU A 161 11.73 6.21 8.09
CA GLU A 161 11.77 4.77 8.37
C GLU A 161 10.73 4.01 7.53
N GLU A 162 9.59 4.64 7.26
CA GLU A 162 8.58 4.13 6.33
C GLU A 162 9.16 3.99 4.91
N ALA A 163 9.88 5.00 4.44
CA ALA A 163 10.53 4.96 3.13
C ALA A 163 11.56 3.83 3.03
N LYS A 164 12.35 3.60 4.08
CA LYS A 164 13.33 2.50 4.14
C LYS A 164 12.65 1.13 4.05
N ARG A 165 11.50 0.96 4.69
CA ARG A 165 10.70 -0.29 4.61
C ARG A 165 9.98 -0.46 3.27
N ALA A 166 9.52 0.64 2.69
CA ALA A 166 8.77 0.65 1.44
C ALA A 166 9.62 0.28 0.22
N LYS A 167 10.90 0.68 0.19
CA LYS A 167 11.79 0.43 -0.95
C LYS A 167 11.93 -1.05 -1.32
N PRO A 168 12.25 -1.96 -0.40
CA PRO A 168 12.28 -3.39 -0.70
C PRO A 168 10.93 -3.92 -1.22
N ARG A 169 9.81 -3.52 -0.61
CA ARG A 169 8.47 -3.93 -1.01
C ARG A 169 8.09 -3.41 -2.41
N LEU A 170 8.50 -2.18 -2.74
CA LEU A 170 8.34 -1.64 -4.09
C LEU A 170 9.12 -2.47 -5.12
N ILE A 171 10.37 -2.82 -4.79
CA ILE A 171 11.22 -3.63 -5.66
C ILE A 171 10.61 -5.03 -5.88
N GLU A 172 10.12 -5.67 -4.82
CA GLU A 172 9.44 -6.97 -4.92
C GLU A 172 8.14 -6.87 -5.74
N SER A 173 7.37 -5.79 -5.55
CA SER A 173 6.15 -5.54 -6.34
C SER A 173 6.44 -5.33 -7.82
N LEU A 174 7.51 -4.61 -8.16
CA LEU A 174 7.98 -4.43 -9.54
C LEU A 174 8.36 -5.78 -10.18
N ALA A 175 9.08 -6.62 -9.44
CA ALA A 175 9.42 -7.96 -9.91
C ALA A 175 8.17 -8.83 -10.11
N ALA A 176 7.19 -8.75 -9.21
CA ALA A 176 5.93 -9.50 -9.28
C ALA A 176 5.10 -9.16 -10.53
N VAL A 177 5.11 -7.90 -10.99
CA VAL A 177 4.46 -7.51 -12.26
C VAL A 177 5.35 -7.71 -13.49
N GLY A 178 6.55 -8.29 -13.33
CA GLY A 178 7.47 -8.58 -14.43
C GLY A 178 8.31 -7.40 -14.90
N ASN A 179 8.32 -6.28 -14.18
CA ASN A 179 9.19 -5.13 -14.45
C ASN A 179 10.59 -5.36 -13.83
N PHE A 180 11.26 -6.41 -14.33
CA PHE A 180 12.52 -6.88 -13.75
C PHE A 180 13.68 -5.90 -13.93
N GLU A 181 13.74 -5.17 -15.06
CA GLU A 181 14.83 -4.23 -15.32
C GLU A 181 14.86 -3.11 -14.26
N LEU A 182 13.69 -2.53 -13.96
CA LEU A 182 13.58 -1.49 -12.93
C LEU A 182 13.83 -2.08 -11.54
N ALA A 183 13.24 -3.24 -11.23
CA ALA A 183 13.44 -3.93 -9.96
C ALA A 183 14.94 -4.23 -9.73
N LEU A 184 15.64 -4.76 -10.73
CA LEU A 184 17.07 -5.06 -10.67
C LEU A 184 17.91 -3.80 -10.47
N SER A 185 17.60 -2.73 -11.22
CA SER A 185 18.30 -1.44 -11.10
C SER A 185 18.17 -0.89 -9.69
N MET A 186 16.96 -0.85 -9.14
CA MET A 186 16.71 -0.38 -7.76
C MET A 186 17.37 -1.30 -6.72
N GLY A 187 17.26 -2.62 -6.89
CA GLY A 187 17.86 -3.61 -6.01
C GLY A 187 19.38 -3.48 -5.92
N LYS A 188 20.06 -3.26 -7.05
CA LYS A 188 21.50 -2.99 -7.10
C LYS A 188 21.86 -1.71 -6.34
N VAL A 189 21.10 -0.63 -6.53
CA VAL A 189 21.32 0.64 -5.80
C VAL A 189 21.18 0.45 -4.30
N GLU A 190 20.16 -0.25 -3.83
CA GLU A 190 19.97 -0.51 -2.39
C GLU A 190 21.06 -1.44 -1.84
N TYR A 191 21.49 -2.45 -2.57
CA TYR A 191 22.60 -3.32 -2.16
C TYR A 191 23.94 -2.58 -2.11
N GLU A 192 24.24 -1.72 -3.08
CA GLU A 192 25.49 -0.93 -3.07
C GLU A 192 25.52 0.10 -1.93
N LYS A 193 24.36 0.67 -1.58
CA LYS A 193 24.27 1.57 -0.42
C LYS A 193 24.49 0.85 0.90
N LEU A 194 23.94 -0.37 1.04
CA LEU A 194 23.96 -1.12 2.26
C LEU A 194 24.08 -2.62 1.96
N LYS A 195 25.29 -3.13 2.04
CA LYS A 195 25.63 -4.53 1.72
C LYS A 195 25.18 -5.49 2.82
N THR A 196 23.86 -5.55 3.05
CA THR A 196 23.27 -6.49 4.00
C THR A 196 22.87 -7.79 3.34
N ALA A 197 22.77 -8.87 4.15
CA ALA A 197 22.22 -10.13 3.69
C ALA A 197 20.78 -10.00 3.15
N ALA A 198 19.96 -9.09 3.73
CA ALA A 198 18.61 -8.85 3.27
C ALA A 198 18.59 -8.23 1.85
N ASN A 199 19.43 -7.22 1.59
CA ASN A 199 19.50 -6.59 0.27
C ASN A 199 20.11 -7.55 -0.78
N LEU A 200 21.07 -8.39 -0.37
CA LEU A 200 21.59 -9.44 -1.24
C LEU A 200 20.53 -10.48 -1.57
N LEU A 201 19.74 -10.92 -0.59
CA LEU A 201 18.63 -11.84 -0.81
C LEU A 201 17.60 -11.26 -1.76
N LEU A 202 17.23 -9.98 -1.58
CA LEU A 202 16.29 -9.26 -2.47
C LEU A 202 16.81 -9.23 -3.91
N LEU A 203 18.06 -8.83 -4.10
CA LEU A 203 18.72 -8.79 -5.41
C LEU A 203 18.74 -10.17 -6.06
N SER A 204 19.16 -11.21 -5.31
CA SER A 204 19.24 -12.57 -5.82
C SER A 204 17.87 -13.15 -6.18
N LYS A 205 16.80 -12.80 -5.47
CA LYS A 205 15.42 -13.17 -5.84
C LYS A 205 15.03 -12.60 -7.20
N ILE A 206 15.38 -11.35 -7.48
CA ILE A 206 15.09 -10.71 -8.77
C ILE A 206 15.91 -11.36 -9.88
N GLU A 207 17.22 -11.56 -9.65
CA GLU A 207 18.10 -12.25 -10.61
C GLU A 207 17.62 -13.68 -10.90
N MET A 208 17.18 -14.43 -9.89
CA MET A 208 16.59 -15.74 -10.05
C MET A 208 15.34 -15.72 -10.92
N ALA A 209 14.40 -14.79 -10.63
CA ALA A 209 13.17 -14.66 -11.42
C ALA A 209 13.47 -14.29 -12.89
N MET A 210 14.43 -13.38 -13.12
CA MET A 210 14.90 -13.04 -14.47
C MET A 210 15.54 -14.24 -15.16
N ALA A 211 16.41 -14.97 -14.47
CA ALA A 211 17.10 -16.13 -15.00
C ALA A 211 16.11 -17.22 -15.44
N VAL A 212 15.12 -17.54 -14.59
CA VAL A 212 14.07 -18.52 -14.90
C VAL A 212 13.25 -18.07 -16.12
N LYS A 213 12.83 -16.80 -16.17
CA LYS A 213 12.09 -16.25 -17.30
C LYS A 213 12.89 -16.33 -18.61
N HIS A 214 14.21 -16.05 -18.57
CA HIS A 214 15.08 -16.19 -19.74
C HIS A 214 15.23 -17.67 -20.14
N PHE A 215 15.38 -18.55 -19.16
CA PHE A 215 15.49 -20.00 -19.40
C PHE A 215 14.24 -20.55 -20.09
N GLU A 216 13.05 -20.24 -19.54
CA GLU A 216 11.76 -20.66 -20.12
C GLU A 216 11.52 -20.10 -21.53
N ALA A 217 12.05 -18.90 -21.81
CA ALA A 217 12.01 -18.28 -23.13
C ALA A 217 13.11 -18.81 -24.10
N GLY A 218 13.90 -19.80 -23.70
CA GLY A 218 14.99 -20.36 -24.50
C GLY A 218 16.22 -19.45 -24.66
N ARG A 219 16.26 -18.30 -23.95
CA ARG A 219 17.41 -17.37 -23.95
C ARG A 219 18.48 -17.84 -22.97
N LEU A 220 19.12 -18.98 -23.29
CA LEU A 220 19.99 -19.71 -22.37
C LEU A 220 21.21 -18.89 -21.92
N ASP A 221 21.83 -18.10 -22.82
CA ASP A 221 22.99 -17.27 -22.47
C ASP A 221 22.64 -16.19 -21.44
N SER A 222 21.49 -15.54 -21.60
CA SER A 222 21.00 -14.56 -20.61
C SER A 222 20.68 -15.21 -19.27
N ALA A 223 20.05 -16.38 -19.27
CA ALA A 223 19.74 -17.14 -18.05
C ALA A 223 21.04 -17.52 -17.31
N GLU A 224 22.04 -18.02 -18.02
CA GLU A 224 23.33 -18.42 -17.45
C GLU A 224 24.05 -17.27 -16.74
N ILE A 225 23.98 -16.04 -17.28
CA ILE A 225 24.58 -14.85 -16.64
C ILE A 225 23.96 -14.63 -15.25
N TYR A 226 22.64 -14.61 -15.13
CA TYR A 226 21.98 -14.34 -13.85
C TYR A 226 22.13 -15.48 -12.84
N PHE A 227 22.02 -16.74 -13.26
CA PHE A 227 22.35 -17.88 -12.38
C PHE A 227 23.81 -17.83 -11.94
N GLY A 228 24.72 -17.44 -12.85
CA GLY A 228 26.13 -17.27 -12.57
C GLY A 228 26.42 -16.24 -11.49
N HIS A 229 25.69 -15.12 -11.44
CA HIS A 229 25.83 -14.14 -10.37
C HIS A 229 25.49 -14.73 -9.00
N ILE A 230 24.38 -15.48 -8.88
CA ILE A 230 23.99 -16.14 -7.63
C ILE A 230 25.04 -17.16 -7.20
N ILE A 231 25.54 -17.97 -8.15
CA ILE A 231 26.58 -18.97 -7.92
C ILE A 231 27.90 -18.31 -7.49
N ALA A 232 28.31 -17.22 -8.13
CA ALA A 232 29.55 -16.50 -7.81
C ALA A 232 29.54 -15.91 -6.40
N ASN A 233 28.39 -15.38 -5.96
CA ASN A 233 28.25 -14.82 -4.63
C ASN A 233 28.25 -15.90 -3.52
N GLN A 234 27.94 -17.18 -3.82
CA GLN A 234 27.76 -18.27 -2.87
C GLN A 234 26.71 -17.99 -1.77
N GLU A 235 25.93 -16.94 -1.94
CA GLU A 235 24.88 -16.46 -1.07
C GLU A 235 23.75 -15.85 -1.93
N PRO A 236 22.48 -15.93 -1.52
CA PRO A 236 21.99 -16.67 -0.34
C PRO A 236 22.00 -18.20 -0.58
N LYS A 237 22.43 -18.95 0.42
CA LYS A 237 22.53 -20.42 0.32
C LYS A 237 21.23 -21.10 -0.07
N SER A 238 20.10 -20.52 0.31
CA SER A 238 18.75 -21.01 -0.01
C SER A 238 18.39 -20.99 -1.49
N MET A 239 19.21 -20.38 -2.35
CA MET A 239 18.98 -20.29 -3.80
C MET A 239 20.07 -20.98 -4.64
N LEU A 240 21.11 -21.51 -3.98
CA LEU A 240 22.24 -22.12 -4.70
C LEU A 240 21.85 -23.43 -5.38
N ASP A 241 21.00 -24.25 -4.78
CA ASP A 241 20.54 -25.50 -5.37
C ASP A 241 19.71 -25.24 -6.64
N ASP A 242 18.80 -24.27 -6.62
CA ASP A 242 18.07 -23.84 -7.81
C ASP A 242 19.01 -23.30 -8.89
N ALA A 243 19.93 -22.40 -8.54
CA ALA A 243 20.87 -21.80 -9.48
C ALA A 243 21.78 -22.88 -10.14
N TYR A 244 22.29 -23.81 -9.36
CA TYR A 244 23.08 -24.94 -9.90
C TYR A 244 22.24 -25.87 -10.77
N TYR A 245 20.98 -26.16 -10.35
CA TYR A 245 20.09 -27.01 -11.11
C TYR A 245 19.79 -26.42 -12.49
N TYR A 246 19.34 -25.18 -12.55
CA TYR A 246 19.04 -24.55 -13.84
C TYR A 246 20.27 -24.32 -14.70
N THR A 247 21.44 -24.06 -14.12
CA THR A 247 22.70 -24.01 -14.86
C THR A 247 22.99 -25.38 -15.46
N ALA A 248 22.78 -26.47 -14.73
CA ALA A 248 22.94 -27.84 -15.26
C ALA A 248 21.95 -28.11 -16.41
N GLU A 249 20.69 -27.69 -16.29
CA GLU A 249 19.68 -27.81 -17.36
C GLU A 249 20.11 -27.03 -18.63
N ILE A 250 20.72 -25.86 -18.50
CA ILE A 250 21.27 -25.11 -19.65
C ILE A 250 22.32 -25.96 -20.39
N TYR A 251 23.27 -26.51 -19.67
CA TYR A 251 24.31 -27.37 -20.28
C TYR A 251 23.75 -28.68 -20.81
N TYR A 252 22.73 -29.24 -20.17
CA TYR A 252 22.03 -30.43 -20.67
C TYR A 252 21.37 -30.15 -22.02
N VAL A 253 20.64 -29.04 -22.14
CA VAL A 253 19.99 -28.61 -23.41
C VAL A 253 21.02 -28.37 -24.52
N ARG A 254 22.19 -27.83 -24.17
CA ARG A 254 23.30 -27.62 -25.12
C ARG A 254 24.04 -28.91 -25.49
N GLY A 255 23.67 -30.05 -24.91
CA GLY A 255 24.36 -31.35 -25.15
C GLY A 255 25.69 -31.49 -24.42
N SER A 256 26.06 -30.53 -23.57
CA SER A 256 27.31 -30.55 -22.79
C SER A 256 27.13 -31.38 -21.52
N TYR A 257 26.91 -32.71 -21.69
CA TYR A 257 26.49 -33.62 -20.61
C TYR A 257 27.49 -33.72 -19.47
N ASP A 258 28.79 -33.64 -19.73
CA ASP A 258 29.80 -33.71 -18.67
C ASP A 258 29.73 -32.52 -17.74
N THR A 259 29.61 -31.33 -18.31
CA THR A 259 29.43 -30.09 -17.53
C THR A 259 28.10 -30.11 -16.77
N ALA A 260 27.01 -30.55 -17.40
CA ALA A 260 25.72 -30.71 -16.73
C ALA A 260 25.81 -31.63 -15.51
N LEU A 261 26.50 -32.79 -15.64
CA LEU A 261 26.74 -33.73 -14.53
C LEU A 261 27.50 -33.11 -13.36
N GLU A 262 28.45 -32.20 -13.63
CA GLU A 262 29.20 -31.52 -12.58
C GLU A 262 28.24 -30.60 -11.76
N TYR A 263 27.39 -29.83 -12.43
CA TYR A 263 26.44 -28.93 -11.77
C TYR A 263 25.35 -29.72 -11.04
N TYR A 264 24.75 -30.78 -11.61
CA TYR A 264 23.80 -31.63 -10.90
C TYR A 264 24.40 -32.27 -9.65
N ARG A 265 25.66 -32.69 -9.68
CA ARG A 265 26.36 -33.22 -8.50
C ARG A 265 26.57 -32.16 -7.42
N LYS A 266 26.71 -30.86 -7.81
CA LYS A 266 26.75 -29.74 -6.84
C LYS A 266 25.42 -29.60 -6.12
N VAL A 267 24.27 -29.68 -6.85
CA VAL A 267 22.92 -29.68 -6.23
C VAL A 267 22.81 -30.80 -5.19
N VAL A 268 23.15 -32.01 -5.56
CA VAL A 268 23.07 -33.17 -4.64
C VAL A 268 23.97 -33.00 -3.40
N ARG A 269 25.13 -32.34 -3.54
CA ARG A 269 26.03 -32.08 -2.41
C ARG A 269 25.51 -31.02 -1.45
N LEU A 270 24.69 -30.06 -1.90
CA LEU A 270 24.10 -29.06 -1.06
C LEU A 270 22.99 -29.60 -0.14
N ASP A 271 22.38 -30.73 -0.52
CA ASP A 271 21.33 -31.39 0.27
C ASP A 271 21.82 -32.79 0.77
N PRO A 272 22.54 -32.85 1.89
CA PRO A 272 23.07 -34.10 2.43
C PRO A 272 21.99 -35.10 2.82
N TYR A 273 20.78 -34.65 3.12
CA TYR A 273 19.63 -35.51 3.45
C TYR A 273 18.83 -35.95 2.22
N GLN A 274 19.10 -35.35 1.07
CA GLN A 274 18.52 -35.69 -0.24
C GLN A 274 16.98 -35.60 -0.29
N LYS A 275 16.40 -34.66 0.45
CA LYS A 275 14.96 -34.44 0.56
C LYS A 275 14.44 -33.34 -0.35
N GLY A 276 15.31 -32.46 -0.81
CA GLY A 276 14.99 -31.32 -1.65
C GLY A 276 14.43 -31.70 -3.02
N GLU A 277 13.56 -30.91 -3.56
CA GLU A 277 12.96 -31.14 -4.88
C GLU A 277 14.01 -31.08 -5.99
N MET A 278 14.90 -30.08 -5.95
CA MET A 278 15.99 -29.95 -6.95
C MET A 278 16.96 -31.11 -6.88
N THR A 279 17.23 -31.66 -5.69
CA THR A 279 18.05 -32.86 -5.54
C THR A 279 17.44 -34.11 -6.20
N LYS A 280 16.10 -34.27 -6.08
CA LYS A 280 15.40 -35.38 -6.76
C LYS A 280 15.50 -35.25 -8.27
N LYS A 281 15.15 -34.06 -8.80
CA LYS A 281 15.25 -33.74 -10.22
C LYS A 281 16.69 -33.94 -10.76
N ALA A 282 17.68 -33.46 -10.02
CA ALA A 282 19.10 -33.61 -10.42
C ALA A 282 19.52 -35.06 -10.51
N LYS A 283 19.09 -35.93 -9.58
CA LYS A 283 19.36 -37.37 -9.64
C LYS A 283 18.73 -38.05 -10.85
N GLU A 284 17.49 -37.70 -11.16
CA GLU A 284 16.81 -38.22 -12.37
C GLU A 284 17.62 -37.85 -13.61
N ARG A 285 18.02 -36.59 -13.75
CA ARG A 285 18.85 -36.13 -14.87
C ARG A 285 20.22 -36.81 -14.93
N ILE A 286 20.87 -37.04 -13.78
CA ILE A 286 22.13 -37.76 -13.70
C ILE A 286 21.97 -39.20 -14.24
N ASN A 287 20.88 -39.90 -13.91
CA ASN A 287 20.60 -41.24 -14.40
C ASN A 287 20.30 -41.24 -15.91
N GLU A 288 19.45 -40.33 -16.40
CA GLU A 288 19.19 -40.17 -17.84
C GLU A 288 20.48 -39.96 -18.66
N ILE A 289 21.42 -39.16 -18.18
CA ILE A 289 22.68 -38.91 -18.88
C ILE A 289 23.53 -40.17 -18.89
N LYS A 290 23.55 -40.98 -17.81
CA LYS A 290 24.31 -42.24 -17.74
C LYS A 290 23.76 -43.29 -18.69
N GLU A 291 22.44 -43.31 -18.92
CA GLU A 291 21.80 -44.24 -19.85
C GLU A 291 22.03 -43.84 -21.33
N LYS A 292 22.32 -42.58 -21.60
CA LYS A 292 22.61 -42.06 -22.95
C LYS A 292 24.09 -42.24 -23.38
N LYS A 293 24.98 -42.51 -22.43
CA LYS A 293 26.43 -42.78 -22.66
C LYS A 293 26.70 -44.23 -22.78
#